data_bbaf7e31a73dfe8c95da580812547f03
#
_entry.id   bbaf7e31a73dfe8c95da580812547f03
#
_cell.length_a   1.000
_cell.length_b   1.000
_cell.length_c   1.000
_cell.angle_alpha   90.00
_cell.angle_beta   90.00
_cell.angle_gamma   90.00
#
_symmetry.space_group_name_H-M   'P 1'
#
loop_
_entity.id
_entity.type
_entity.pdbx_description
1 polymer ?
#
loop_
_entity_poly.entity_id
_entity_poly.type
_entity_poly.pdbx_seq_one_letter_code
_entity_poly.pdbx_strand_id
1 'polypeptide(L)'
;TTTAACPEFAHVARHTAHVVCALQDAGAVLLGKTNLDQFATGLVGTRSPYGAVPNSFSAAHISGGSSSGSASVVARGLVAFALGTDTAGSGRVPAGFNNLVGTKPTPGIVS
;
A
#
# COMPACT_ATOMS: atom_id res chain seq x y z
N THR A 1 -12.30 -8.40 -2.31
CA THR A 1 -13.05 -7.19 -1.91
C THR A 1 -12.12 -6.00 -1.82
N THR A 2 -12.56 -4.84 -2.24
CA THR A 2 -11.90 -3.54 -2.10
C THR A 2 -12.71 -2.68 -1.17
N THR A 3 -12.06 -2.02 -0.20
CA THR A 3 -12.74 -1.16 0.77
C THR A 3 -12.16 0.25 0.83
N ALA A 4 -10.94 0.46 0.35
CA ALA A 4 -10.19 1.71 0.55
C ALA A 4 -10.16 2.17 2.02
N ALA A 5 -10.09 1.21 2.97
CA ALA A 5 -10.22 1.41 4.41
C ALA A 5 -11.54 2.11 4.83
N CYS A 6 -12.61 1.90 4.07
CA CYS A 6 -13.95 2.36 4.38
C CYS A 6 -14.92 1.17 4.20
N PRO A 7 -15.47 0.60 5.28
CA PRO A 7 -16.37 -0.56 5.18
C PRO A 7 -17.58 -0.32 4.30
N GLU A 8 -18.14 0.88 4.33
CA GLU A 8 -19.32 1.28 3.54
C GLU A 8 -19.02 1.35 2.03
N PHE A 9 -17.75 1.47 1.66
CA PHE A 9 -17.30 1.45 0.27
C PHE A 9 -16.99 0.03 -0.24
N ALA A 10 -17.18 -0.99 0.59
CA ALA A 10 -16.82 -2.36 0.26
C ALA A 10 -17.50 -2.86 -1.02
N HIS A 11 -16.71 -3.31 -1.97
CA HIS A 11 -17.21 -3.87 -3.23
C HIS A 11 -16.23 -4.90 -3.81
N VAL A 12 -16.70 -5.69 -4.74
CA VAL A 12 -15.86 -6.53 -5.59
C VAL A 12 -15.56 -5.75 -6.87
N ALA A 13 -14.29 -5.49 -7.12
CA ALA A 13 -13.88 -4.79 -8.35
C ALA A 13 -14.27 -5.59 -9.58
N ARG A 14 -14.87 -4.93 -10.58
CA ARG A 14 -15.29 -5.55 -11.85
C ARG A 14 -14.13 -5.77 -12.81
N HIS A 15 -13.06 -5.00 -12.65
CA HIS A 15 -11.88 -5.05 -13.50
C HIS A 15 -10.62 -5.05 -12.64
N THR A 16 -9.59 -5.74 -13.11
CA THR A 16 -8.25 -5.68 -12.54
C THR A 16 -7.53 -4.46 -13.11
N ALA A 17 -6.80 -3.73 -12.26
CA ALA A 17 -6.00 -2.60 -12.71
C ALA A 17 -4.93 -3.03 -13.71
N HIS A 18 -4.66 -2.21 -14.73
CA HIS A 18 -3.71 -2.53 -15.81
C HIS A 18 -2.33 -2.93 -15.27
N VAL A 19 -1.80 -2.21 -14.30
CA VAL A 19 -0.50 -2.54 -13.68
C VAL A 19 -0.49 -3.92 -13.03
N VAL A 20 -1.61 -4.33 -12.41
CA VAL A 20 -1.73 -5.66 -11.80
C VAL A 20 -1.79 -6.75 -12.88
N CYS A 21 -2.53 -6.53 -13.97
CA CYS A 21 -2.55 -7.46 -15.10
C CYS A 21 -1.14 -7.61 -15.68
N ALA A 22 -0.44 -6.52 -15.96
CA ALA A 22 0.91 -6.56 -16.50
C ALA A 22 1.90 -7.33 -15.60
N LEU A 23 1.77 -7.17 -14.27
CA LEU A 23 2.59 -7.93 -13.32
C LEU A 23 2.25 -9.43 -13.32
N GLN A 24 0.96 -9.78 -13.39
CA GLN A 24 0.54 -11.18 -13.49
C GLN A 24 1.00 -11.84 -14.80
N ASP A 25 0.92 -11.13 -15.91
CA ASP A 25 1.42 -11.58 -17.22
C ASP A 25 2.93 -11.80 -17.20
N ALA A 26 3.64 -11.01 -16.38
CA ALA A 26 5.08 -11.19 -16.11
C ALA A 26 5.40 -12.30 -15.10
N GLY A 27 4.40 -13.03 -14.61
CA GLY A 27 4.56 -14.17 -13.69
C GLY A 27 4.39 -13.85 -12.21
N ALA A 28 4.00 -12.63 -11.83
CA ALA A 28 3.76 -12.31 -10.44
C ALA A 28 2.45 -12.96 -9.91
N VAL A 29 2.48 -13.40 -8.67
CA VAL A 29 1.32 -13.97 -7.98
C VAL A 29 0.71 -12.92 -7.05
N LEU A 30 -0.56 -12.59 -7.27
CA LEU A 30 -1.31 -11.69 -6.40
C LEU A 30 -1.70 -12.42 -5.11
N LEU A 31 -1.12 -12.00 -3.97
CA LEU A 31 -1.41 -12.60 -2.66
C LEU A 31 -2.60 -11.93 -1.96
N GLY A 32 -2.84 -10.65 -2.18
CA GLY A 32 -3.94 -9.95 -1.53
C GLY A 32 -3.86 -8.44 -1.61
N LYS A 33 -4.62 -7.79 -0.75
CA LYS A 33 -4.65 -6.33 -0.57
C LYS A 33 -4.28 -5.99 0.88
N THR A 34 -3.65 -4.86 1.05
CA THR A 34 -3.14 -4.40 2.34
C THR A 34 -4.00 -3.29 2.92
N ASN A 35 -3.86 -3.05 4.22
CA ASN A 35 -4.43 -1.90 4.89
C ASN A 35 -3.76 -0.59 4.41
N LEU A 36 -4.47 0.52 4.52
CA LEU A 36 -4.00 1.85 4.15
C LEU A 36 -4.74 2.91 4.96
N ASP A 37 -4.27 4.16 4.93
CA ASP A 37 -5.08 5.28 5.39
C ASP A 37 -6.32 5.43 4.49
N GLN A 38 -7.48 5.69 5.08
CA GLN A 38 -8.76 5.73 4.39
C GLN A 38 -8.72 6.61 3.14
N PHE A 39 -9.18 6.06 2.02
CA PHE A 39 -9.15 6.69 0.69
C PHE A 39 -7.78 7.26 0.29
N ALA A 40 -6.70 6.64 0.75
CA ALA A 40 -5.32 7.09 0.52
C ALA A 40 -5.06 8.52 1.04
N THR A 41 -5.82 8.98 2.03
CA THR A 41 -5.74 10.34 2.58
C THR A 41 -4.97 10.34 3.89
N GLY A 42 -3.72 10.78 3.84
CA GLY A 42 -2.83 10.88 5.00
C GLY A 42 -1.45 10.31 4.72
N LEU A 43 -0.52 10.57 5.64
CA LEU A 43 0.89 10.14 5.53
C LEU A 43 1.38 9.38 6.77
N VAL A 44 0.47 9.01 7.68
CA VAL A 44 0.84 8.48 9.00
C VAL A 44 0.58 6.98 9.17
N GLY A 45 -0.38 6.40 8.44
CA GLY A 45 -0.71 4.98 8.53
C GLY A 45 -1.62 4.63 9.72
N THR A 46 -2.34 5.63 10.27
CA THR A 46 -3.21 5.46 11.45
C THR A 46 -4.68 5.73 11.16
N ARG A 47 -5.03 6.11 9.93
CA ARG A 47 -6.38 6.50 9.52
C ARG A 47 -7.15 5.35 8.87
N SER A 48 -7.25 4.25 9.58
CA SER A 48 -8.00 3.09 9.11
C SER A 48 -8.92 2.55 10.22
N PRO A 49 -10.16 2.19 9.89
CA PRO A 49 -11.05 1.52 10.84
C PRO A 49 -10.59 0.10 11.19
N TYR A 50 -9.68 -0.45 10.41
CA TYR A 50 -9.08 -1.77 10.66
C TYR A 50 -7.87 -1.70 11.60
N GLY A 51 -7.59 -0.54 12.17
CA GLY A 51 -6.47 -0.29 13.06
C GLY A 51 -5.25 0.32 12.36
N ALA A 52 -4.38 0.92 13.18
CA ALA A 52 -3.11 1.46 12.71
C ALA A 52 -2.16 0.33 12.32
N VAL A 53 -1.44 0.52 11.22
CA VAL A 53 -0.36 -0.41 10.84
C VAL A 53 0.90 -0.03 11.60
N PRO A 54 1.48 -0.94 12.40
CA PRO A 54 2.69 -0.65 13.17
C PRO A 54 3.90 -0.54 12.23
N ASN A 55 4.87 0.28 12.63
CA ASN A 55 6.19 0.29 11.99
C ASN A 55 6.85 -1.09 12.14
N SER A 56 7.53 -1.55 11.09
CA SER A 56 8.10 -2.92 11.06
C SER A 56 9.32 -3.10 11.97
N PHE A 57 9.96 -2.02 12.41
CA PHE A 57 11.18 -2.05 13.23
C PHE A 57 10.98 -1.52 14.64
N SER A 58 9.95 -0.69 14.88
CA SER A 58 9.73 -0.06 16.19
C SER A 58 8.24 0.19 16.43
N ALA A 59 7.69 -0.43 17.45
CA ALA A 59 6.31 -0.21 17.88
C ALA A 59 6.04 1.22 18.40
N ALA A 60 7.10 1.98 18.73
CA ALA A 60 6.99 3.36 19.18
C ALA A 60 6.85 4.37 18.02
N HIS A 61 6.97 3.91 16.77
CA HIS A 61 6.93 4.77 15.60
C HIS A 61 5.76 4.40 14.69
N ILE A 62 5.29 5.38 13.92
CA ILE A 62 4.30 5.16 12.86
C ILE A 62 4.92 4.40 11.68
N SER A 63 4.10 3.67 10.95
CA SER A 63 4.53 3.03 9.68
C SER A 63 4.70 4.04 8.55
N GLY A 64 4.14 5.24 8.70
CA GLY A 64 3.89 6.12 7.56
C GLY A 64 2.71 5.63 6.72
N GLY A 65 2.24 6.47 5.84
CA GLY A 65 1.06 6.20 5.00
C GLY A 65 1.07 7.09 3.73
N SER A 66 0.04 6.93 2.97
CA SER A 66 -1.16 6.10 3.16
C SER A 66 -0.94 4.60 2.86
N SER A 67 0.09 4.19 2.13
CA SER A 67 0.37 2.79 1.76
C SER A 67 1.06 2.01 2.89
N SER A 68 0.55 2.17 4.11
CA SER A 68 1.13 1.63 5.35
C SER A 68 1.26 0.10 5.35
N GLY A 69 0.21 -0.60 4.97
CA GLY A 69 0.21 -2.06 4.90
C GLY A 69 1.14 -2.58 3.81
N SER A 70 1.23 -1.91 2.67
CA SER A 70 2.15 -2.29 1.59
C SER A 70 3.60 -2.23 2.06
N ALA A 71 4.01 -1.15 2.73
CA ALA A 71 5.35 -1.06 3.29
C ALA A 71 5.59 -2.11 4.39
N SER A 72 4.62 -2.30 5.28
CA SER A 72 4.76 -3.27 6.38
C SER A 72 4.98 -4.70 5.89
N VAL A 73 4.22 -5.18 4.91
CA VAL A 73 4.35 -6.57 4.43
C VAL A 73 5.66 -6.81 3.70
N VAL A 74 6.17 -5.81 2.96
CA VAL A 74 7.48 -5.90 2.29
C VAL A 74 8.61 -5.88 3.32
N ALA A 75 8.59 -4.93 4.26
CA ALA A 75 9.62 -4.81 5.28
C ALA A 75 9.72 -6.04 6.19
N ARG A 76 8.63 -6.76 6.37
CA ARG A 76 8.59 -8.04 7.11
C ARG A 76 8.95 -9.25 6.26
N GLY A 77 9.30 -9.07 5.00
CA GLY A 77 9.66 -10.16 4.09
C GLY A 77 8.50 -11.09 3.73
N LEU A 78 7.26 -10.67 3.89
CA LEU A 78 6.09 -11.48 3.57
C LEU A 78 5.81 -11.53 2.08
N VAL A 79 6.23 -10.51 1.35
CA VAL A 79 6.13 -10.39 -0.11
C VAL A 79 7.40 -9.75 -0.66
N ALA A 80 7.73 -10.02 -1.93
CA ALA A 80 8.91 -9.47 -2.58
C ALA A 80 8.77 -7.97 -2.87
N PHE A 81 7.58 -7.51 -3.21
CA PHE A 81 7.24 -6.11 -3.46
C PHE A 81 5.76 -5.86 -3.24
N ALA A 82 5.35 -4.62 -3.17
CA ALA A 82 3.95 -4.23 -3.11
C ALA A 82 3.70 -2.94 -3.91
N LEU A 83 2.47 -2.77 -4.37
CA LEU A 83 2.00 -1.53 -4.97
C LEU A 83 1.45 -0.60 -3.90
N GLY A 84 1.60 0.70 -4.13
CA GLY A 84 1.02 1.75 -3.32
C GLY A 84 0.62 2.94 -4.20
N THR A 85 -0.23 3.80 -3.68
CA THR A 85 -0.52 5.09 -4.30
C THR A 85 0.45 6.15 -3.77
N ASP A 86 0.80 7.13 -4.57
CA ASP A 86 1.67 8.23 -4.14
C ASP A 86 1.33 9.52 -4.88
N THR A 87 0.45 10.32 -4.32
CA THR A 87 0.16 11.67 -4.83
C THR A 87 1.07 12.71 -4.15
N ALA A 88 1.20 12.65 -2.82
CA ALA A 88 1.96 13.61 -2.01
C ALA A 88 3.07 12.95 -1.17
N GLY A 89 3.35 11.65 -1.40
CA GLY A 89 4.34 10.88 -0.65
C GLY A 89 3.83 9.55 -0.12
N SER A 90 2.59 9.18 -0.41
CA SER A 90 1.91 8.02 0.20
C SER A 90 2.54 6.65 -0.09
N GLY A 91 3.43 6.54 -1.05
CA GLY A 91 4.26 5.34 -1.28
C GLY A 91 5.66 5.51 -0.69
N ARG A 92 6.30 6.67 -0.94
CA ARG A 92 7.68 6.96 -0.51
C ARG A 92 7.81 7.13 1.00
N VAL A 93 6.85 7.79 1.66
CA VAL A 93 6.86 8.02 3.11
C VAL A 93 6.85 6.70 3.88
N PRO A 94 5.87 5.79 3.68
CA PRO A 94 5.89 4.52 4.39
C PRO A 94 7.08 3.63 4.00
N ALA A 95 7.57 3.70 2.76
CA ALA A 95 8.80 3.00 2.38
C ALA A 95 9.99 3.49 3.19
N GLY A 96 10.19 4.81 3.30
CA GLY A 96 11.27 5.39 4.10
C GLY A 96 11.18 5.03 5.58
N PHE A 97 9.99 5.11 6.18
CA PHE A 97 9.79 4.73 7.60
C PHE A 97 10.01 3.24 7.87
N ASN A 98 9.89 2.39 6.87
CA ASN A 98 10.08 0.94 6.99
C ASN A 98 11.37 0.45 6.31
N ASN A 99 12.34 1.33 6.08
CA ASN A 99 13.66 0.99 5.52
C ASN A 99 13.57 0.25 4.17
N LEU A 100 12.71 0.72 3.28
CA LEU A 100 12.50 0.17 1.95
C LEU A 100 12.86 1.17 0.86
N VAL A 101 13.12 0.66 -0.32
CA VAL A 101 13.20 1.49 -1.54
C VAL A 101 11.77 1.73 -2.04
N GLY A 102 11.35 3.00 -2.00
CA GLY A 102 10.08 3.45 -2.58
C GLY A 102 10.30 4.17 -3.90
N THR A 103 9.78 3.62 -4.98
CA THR A 103 9.89 4.22 -6.31
C THR A 103 8.56 4.85 -6.73
N LYS A 104 8.60 6.12 -7.06
CA LYS A 104 7.47 6.83 -7.68
C LYS A 104 7.90 7.29 -9.08
N PRO A 105 7.51 6.58 -10.12
CA PRO A 105 7.80 6.98 -11.50
C PRO A 105 6.98 8.21 -11.92
N THR A 106 7.30 8.76 -13.08
CA THR A 106 6.51 9.80 -13.72
C THR A 106 5.07 9.30 -13.94
N PRO A 107 4.04 10.11 -13.65
CA PRO A 107 2.67 9.76 -13.94
C PRO A 107 2.47 9.32 -15.39
N GLY A 108 1.66 8.28 -15.62
CA GLY A 108 1.40 7.70 -16.92
C GLY A 108 2.36 6.57 -17.33
N ILE A 109 3.44 6.31 -16.59
CA ILE A 109 4.34 5.16 -16.88
C ILE A 109 3.76 3.87 -16.32
N VAL A 110 3.15 3.91 -15.15
CA VAL A 110 2.60 2.73 -14.46
C VAL A 110 1.07 2.70 -14.52
N SER A 111 0.42 3.83 -14.44
CA SER A 111 -1.04 3.96 -14.53
C SER A 111 -1.46 5.36 -14.92
#